data_6cc194c78cd095527280439196a9ca4d
#
_entry.id   6cc194c78cd095527280439196a9ca4d
#
_cell.length_a   1.000
_cell.length_b   1.000
_cell.length_c   1.000
_cell.angle_alpha   90.00
_cell.angle_beta   90.00
_cell.angle_gamma   90.00
#
_symmetry.space_group_name_H-M   'P 1'
#
loop_
_entity.id
_entity.type
_entity.pdbx_description
1 polymer ?
#
loop_
_entity_poly.entity_id
_entity_poly.type
_entity_poly.pdbx_seq_one_letter_code
_entity_poly.pdbx_strand_id
1 'polypeptide(L)'
;MSQIVTLIGGTGLVGGHILQLLLNDDLYSTVRVIGRKSVNINHPKLQEFLIDFGDQKALEQAIAGSETVFVAVGTTQKQVEGDKNAYKKVDFDIPVNAAKAAAKFGVYGFAMVSSVGADPNNNNNFYLKLKGVTEEAVAKEMVPQTLIFRPSLLLGERKEKRFGEGIAQFFMPAVNFLLPASKQKYKGIKVEDLAKAMVLAAQKTPKGIHFFEYPKIMEILNRKETKDAKN
;
A
#
# COMPACT_ATOMS: atom_id res chain seq x y z
N MET A 1 -14.09 20.31 4.71
CA MET A 1 -12.81 20.81 4.14
C MET A 1 -12.33 19.81 3.13
N SER A 2 -11.88 20.29 2.00
CA SER A 2 -11.39 19.44 0.91
C SER A 2 -9.99 18.93 1.24
N GLN A 3 -9.75 17.62 1.15
CA GLN A 3 -8.50 16.98 1.59
C GLN A 3 -7.55 16.73 0.41
N ILE A 4 -6.25 16.82 0.69
CA ILE A 4 -5.19 16.39 -0.22
C ILE A 4 -4.73 15.00 0.22
N VAL A 5 -4.65 14.08 -0.72
CA VAL A 5 -4.13 12.72 -0.47
C VAL A 5 -2.94 12.44 -1.37
N THR A 6 -1.95 11.73 -0.84
CA THR A 6 -0.76 11.33 -1.59
C THR A 6 -0.69 9.81 -1.76
N LEU A 7 -0.35 9.37 -2.96
CA LEU A 7 -0.15 7.97 -3.32
C LEU A 7 1.25 7.75 -3.89
N ILE A 8 2.01 6.84 -3.31
CA ILE A 8 3.29 6.34 -3.83
C ILE A 8 3.05 4.95 -4.41
N GLY A 9 3.43 4.77 -5.69
CA GLY A 9 3.24 3.50 -6.39
C GLY A 9 1.99 3.40 -7.27
N GLY A 10 1.46 4.54 -7.74
CA GLY A 10 0.25 4.62 -8.58
C GLY A 10 0.30 3.82 -9.91
N THR A 11 1.49 3.49 -10.42
CA THR A 11 1.67 2.62 -11.61
C THR A 11 1.64 1.13 -11.28
N GLY A 12 1.62 0.76 -9.99
CA GLY A 12 1.57 -0.63 -9.53
C GLY A 12 0.16 -1.21 -9.54
N LEU A 13 0.07 -2.53 -9.35
CA LEU A 13 -1.19 -3.27 -9.40
C LEU A 13 -2.20 -2.76 -8.34
N VAL A 14 -1.80 -2.71 -7.08
CA VAL A 14 -2.66 -2.19 -5.98
C VAL A 14 -2.80 -0.67 -6.09
N GLY A 15 -1.69 0.05 -6.34
CA GLY A 15 -1.69 1.50 -6.42
C GLY A 15 -2.58 2.05 -7.53
N GLY A 16 -2.65 1.39 -8.68
CA GLY A 16 -3.55 1.79 -9.77
C GLY A 16 -5.03 1.74 -9.36
N HIS A 17 -5.45 0.71 -8.61
CA HIS A 17 -6.82 0.65 -8.07
C HIS A 17 -7.06 1.68 -6.98
N ILE A 18 -6.08 1.92 -6.08
CA ILE A 18 -6.18 3.01 -5.09
C ILE A 18 -6.35 4.35 -5.81
N LEU A 19 -5.55 4.63 -6.84
CA LEU A 19 -5.62 5.88 -7.60
C LEU A 19 -7.02 6.11 -8.17
N GLN A 20 -7.62 5.11 -8.81
CA GLN A 20 -8.97 5.21 -9.37
C GLN A 20 -10.01 5.50 -8.27
N LEU A 21 -9.92 4.86 -7.12
CA LEU A 21 -10.82 5.11 -5.99
C LEU A 21 -10.69 6.53 -5.46
N LEU A 22 -9.46 7.02 -5.28
CA LEU A 22 -9.19 8.37 -4.76
C LEU A 22 -9.65 9.48 -5.72
N LEU A 23 -9.44 9.31 -7.04
CA LEU A 23 -9.88 10.27 -8.04
C LEU A 23 -11.42 10.40 -8.11
N ASN A 24 -12.15 9.30 -7.85
CA ASN A 24 -13.60 9.26 -7.85
C ASN A 24 -14.24 9.55 -6.47
N ASP A 25 -13.45 9.84 -5.43
CA ASP A 25 -13.96 10.16 -4.10
C ASP A 25 -14.01 11.67 -3.88
N ASP A 26 -15.20 12.20 -3.61
CA ASP A 26 -15.43 13.64 -3.41
C ASP A 26 -14.81 14.20 -2.12
N LEU A 27 -14.37 13.33 -1.21
CA LEU A 27 -13.63 13.73 -0.02
C LEU A 27 -12.30 14.42 -0.38
N TYR A 28 -11.68 14.01 -1.50
CA TYR A 28 -10.40 14.52 -1.94
C TYR A 28 -10.55 15.53 -3.08
N SER A 29 -9.98 16.72 -2.89
CA SER A 29 -9.86 17.73 -3.97
C SER A 29 -8.63 17.53 -4.82
N THR A 30 -7.58 16.97 -4.22
CA THR A 30 -6.30 16.77 -4.88
C THR A 30 -5.76 15.39 -4.55
N VAL A 31 -5.40 14.65 -5.57
CA VAL A 31 -4.72 13.37 -5.49
C VAL A 31 -3.32 13.54 -6.05
N ARG A 32 -2.32 13.53 -5.17
CA ARG A 32 -0.91 13.58 -5.56
C ARG A 32 -0.39 12.18 -5.80
N VAL A 33 0.25 11.95 -6.93
CA VAL A 33 0.94 10.68 -7.22
C VAL A 33 2.43 10.94 -7.28
N ILE A 34 3.18 10.24 -6.43
CA ILE A 34 4.64 10.29 -6.43
C ILE A 34 5.17 9.02 -7.10
N GLY A 35 6.00 9.19 -8.11
CA GLY A 35 6.56 8.08 -8.86
C GLY A 35 7.77 8.45 -9.70
N ARG A 36 8.40 7.44 -10.32
CA ARG A 36 9.49 7.63 -11.30
C ARG A 36 8.98 7.80 -12.73
N LYS A 37 7.71 7.48 -12.97
CA LYS A 37 7.05 7.52 -14.28
C LYS A 37 5.62 8.00 -14.09
N SER A 38 5.10 8.71 -15.10
CA SER A 38 3.70 9.12 -15.16
C SER A 38 2.75 7.93 -15.13
N VAL A 39 1.58 8.13 -14.53
CA VAL A 39 0.47 7.17 -14.59
C VAL A 39 -0.33 7.29 -15.88
N ASN A 40 -0.03 8.31 -16.73
CA ASN A 40 -0.69 8.57 -18.02
C ASN A 40 -2.22 8.70 -17.91
N ILE A 41 -2.70 9.35 -16.87
CA ILE A 41 -4.11 9.65 -16.63
C ILE A 41 -4.26 11.17 -16.64
N ASN A 42 -5.28 11.68 -17.38
CA ASN A 42 -5.65 13.07 -17.32
C ASN A 42 -6.91 13.22 -16.44
N HIS A 43 -6.76 13.89 -15.29
CA HIS A 43 -7.86 14.11 -14.35
C HIS A 43 -7.65 15.42 -13.58
N PRO A 44 -8.69 16.25 -13.39
CA PRO A 44 -8.56 17.58 -12.76
C PRO A 44 -8.04 17.54 -11.31
N LYS A 45 -8.29 16.46 -10.57
CA LYS A 45 -7.80 16.28 -9.21
C LYS A 45 -6.35 15.76 -9.16
N LEU A 46 -5.79 15.26 -10.28
CA LEU A 46 -4.49 14.59 -10.30
C LEU A 46 -3.34 15.58 -10.38
N GLN A 47 -2.36 15.43 -9.49
CA GLN A 47 -1.05 16.08 -9.55
C GLN A 47 0.04 15.03 -9.49
N GLU A 48 0.93 15.01 -10.48
CA GLU A 48 2.04 14.06 -10.53
C GLU A 48 3.35 14.72 -10.08
N PHE A 49 4.09 14.02 -9.23
CA PHE A 49 5.43 14.34 -8.79
C PHE A 49 6.37 13.24 -9.28
N LEU A 50 7.07 13.51 -10.37
CA LEU A 50 8.06 12.58 -10.93
C LEU A 50 9.42 12.87 -10.29
N ILE A 51 9.83 12.02 -9.35
CA ILE A 51 11.03 12.22 -8.55
C ILE A 51 11.95 11.00 -8.57
N ASP A 52 13.22 11.23 -8.27
CA ASP A 52 14.10 10.19 -7.75
C ASP A 52 13.83 10.02 -6.25
N PHE A 53 13.55 8.81 -5.80
CA PHE A 53 13.33 8.52 -4.36
C PHE A 53 14.60 8.66 -3.50
N GLY A 54 15.77 8.85 -4.11
CA GLY A 54 16.99 9.28 -3.43
C GLY A 54 16.97 10.76 -3.06
N ASP A 55 16.16 11.60 -3.72
CA ASP A 55 15.95 13.00 -3.37
C ASP A 55 14.91 13.14 -2.25
N GLN A 56 15.42 13.15 -1.01
CA GLN A 56 14.58 13.28 0.19
C GLN A 56 13.80 14.60 0.22
N LYS A 57 14.37 15.70 -0.30
CA LYS A 57 13.68 17.01 -0.31
C LYS A 57 12.49 17.00 -1.27
N ALA A 58 12.66 16.44 -2.45
CA ALA A 58 11.56 16.30 -3.42
C ALA A 58 10.42 15.45 -2.84
N LEU A 59 10.75 14.34 -2.16
CA LEU A 59 9.76 13.48 -1.49
C LEU A 59 9.01 14.24 -0.38
N GLU A 60 9.73 14.98 0.46
CA GLU A 60 9.16 15.79 1.52
C GLU A 60 8.20 16.87 0.98
N GLN A 61 8.61 17.60 -0.05
CA GLN A 61 7.76 18.60 -0.69
C GLN A 61 6.48 18.04 -1.29
N ALA A 62 6.57 16.86 -1.90
CA ALA A 62 5.42 16.18 -2.50
C ALA A 62 4.42 15.65 -1.45
N ILE A 63 4.88 15.31 -0.24
CA ILE A 63 4.06 14.81 0.87
C ILE A 63 3.47 15.95 1.72
N ALA A 64 4.17 17.08 1.84
CA ALA A 64 3.76 18.18 2.72
C ALA A 64 2.32 18.66 2.43
N GLY A 65 1.51 18.82 3.49
CA GLY A 65 0.11 19.24 3.42
C GLY A 65 -0.87 18.15 3.01
N SER A 66 -0.45 16.89 2.89
CA SER A 66 -1.36 15.77 2.70
C SER A 66 -2.06 15.41 4.00
N GLU A 67 -3.32 14.98 3.92
CA GLU A 67 -4.05 14.39 5.04
C GLU A 67 -3.65 12.92 5.24
N THR A 68 -3.49 12.19 4.15
CA THR A 68 -3.12 10.77 4.18
C THR A 68 -2.11 10.45 3.08
N VAL A 69 -1.14 9.59 3.42
CA VAL A 69 -0.18 9.03 2.46
C VAL A 69 -0.41 7.53 2.30
N PHE A 70 -0.67 7.09 1.06
CA PHE A 70 -0.74 5.68 0.68
C PHE A 70 0.57 5.24 0.05
N VAL A 71 1.10 4.08 0.48
CA VAL A 71 2.32 3.49 -0.06
C VAL A 71 2.02 2.08 -0.57
N ALA A 72 1.96 1.93 -1.88
CA ALA A 72 1.68 0.68 -2.58
C ALA A 72 2.85 0.28 -3.50
N VAL A 73 4.07 0.48 -3.04
CA VAL A 73 5.28 0.06 -3.74
C VAL A 73 5.70 -1.35 -3.34
N GLY A 74 6.37 -2.02 -4.24
CA GLY A 74 6.99 -3.31 -4.02
C GLY A 74 7.74 -3.74 -5.27
N THR A 75 8.79 -4.53 -5.09
CA THR A 75 9.55 -5.11 -6.18
C THR A 75 9.64 -6.62 -6.04
N THR A 76 10.23 -7.28 -7.01
CA THR A 76 10.47 -8.72 -7.00
C THR A 76 11.95 -9.00 -7.18
N GLN A 77 12.42 -10.16 -6.71
CA GLN A 77 13.81 -10.58 -6.93
C GLN A 77 14.20 -10.57 -8.41
N LYS A 78 13.28 -10.92 -9.32
CA LYS A 78 13.52 -10.88 -10.76
C LYS A 78 13.72 -9.44 -11.26
N GLN A 79 12.96 -8.46 -10.75
CA GLN A 79 13.10 -7.05 -11.17
C GLN A 79 14.40 -6.40 -10.71
N VAL A 80 15.01 -6.90 -9.67
CA VAL A 80 16.30 -6.42 -9.14
C VAL A 80 17.42 -7.42 -9.36
N GLU A 81 17.22 -8.44 -10.20
CA GLU A 81 18.23 -9.46 -10.57
C GLU A 81 18.92 -10.10 -9.34
N GLY A 82 18.18 -10.25 -8.24
CA GLY A 82 18.67 -10.79 -6.99
C GLY A 82 19.47 -9.80 -6.11
N ASP A 83 19.65 -8.54 -6.54
CA ASP A 83 20.32 -7.52 -5.73
C ASP A 83 19.47 -7.13 -4.52
N LYS A 84 19.90 -7.56 -3.33
CA LYS A 84 19.24 -7.26 -2.07
C LYS A 84 19.26 -5.77 -1.71
N ASN A 85 20.26 -5.00 -2.16
CA ASN A 85 20.35 -3.58 -1.91
C ASN A 85 19.33 -2.82 -2.79
N ALA A 86 19.21 -3.18 -4.06
CA ALA A 86 18.19 -2.65 -4.94
C ALA A 86 16.78 -3.01 -4.45
N TYR A 87 16.61 -4.23 -3.89
CA TYR A 87 15.36 -4.64 -3.26
C TYR A 87 15.01 -3.75 -2.06
N LYS A 88 15.99 -3.53 -1.15
CA LYS A 88 15.84 -2.70 0.04
C LYS A 88 15.49 -1.25 -0.31
N LYS A 89 16.09 -0.66 -1.35
CA LYS A 89 15.77 0.70 -1.81
C LYS A 89 14.28 0.90 -2.10
N VAL A 90 13.60 -0.12 -2.63
CA VAL A 90 12.17 -0.01 -2.96
C VAL A 90 11.28 -0.41 -1.79
N ASP A 91 11.54 -1.57 -1.16
CA ASP A 91 10.64 -2.17 -0.19
C ASP A 91 10.86 -1.71 1.26
N PHE A 92 11.99 -1.03 1.53
CA PHE A 92 12.30 -0.46 2.84
C PHE A 92 12.49 1.06 2.78
N ASP A 93 13.44 1.57 1.95
CA ASP A 93 13.81 3.00 2.01
C ASP A 93 12.63 3.90 1.61
N ILE A 94 11.87 3.55 0.56
CA ILE A 94 10.72 4.36 0.12
C ILE A 94 9.64 4.45 1.21
N PRO A 95 9.09 3.34 1.76
CA PRO A 95 8.08 3.42 2.82
C PRO A 95 8.56 4.16 4.07
N VAL A 96 9.81 3.90 4.51
CA VAL A 96 10.34 4.51 5.73
C VAL A 96 10.56 6.01 5.54
N ASN A 97 11.16 6.43 4.42
CA ASN A 97 11.37 7.85 4.13
C ASN A 97 10.03 8.60 3.93
N ALA A 98 9.03 7.95 3.35
CA ALA A 98 7.68 8.51 3.24
C ALA A 98 7.02 8.66 4.61
N ALA A 99 7.17 7.68 5.52
CA ALA A 99 6.64 7.78 6.88
C ALA A 99 7.33 8.89 7.69
N LYS A 100 8.67 9.03 7.56
CA LYS A 100 9.43 10.16 8.15
C LYS A 100 8.93 11.51 7.66
N ALA A 101 8.74 11.64 6.35
CA ALA A 101 8.19 12.87 5.77
C ALA A 101 6.76 13.12 6.27
N ALA A 102 5.91 12.10 6.32
CA ALA A 102 4.56 12.19 6.85
C ALA A 102 4.54 12.68 8.30
N ALA A 103 5.35 12.11 9.18
CA ALA A 103 5.49 12.53 10.57
C ALA A 103 6.00 13.98 10.68
N LYS A 104 7.05 14.32 9.93
CA LYS A 104 7.65 15.67 9.90
C LYS A 104 6.65 16.77 9.54
N PHE A 105 5.74 16.50 8.60
CA PHE A 105 4.76 17.48 8.12
C PHE A 105 3.37 17.31 8.75
N GLY A 106 3.24 16.53 9.82
CA GLY A 106 2.01 16.38 10.58
C GLY A 106 0.88 15.72 9.79
N VAL A 107 1.20 14.85 8.84
CA VAL A 107 0.23 14.04 8.10
C VAL A 107 -0.53 13.16 9.09
N TYR A 108 -1.87 13.14 8.98
CA TYR A 108 -2.70 12.38 9.91
C TYR A 108 -2.64 10.87 9.67
N GLY A 109 -2.73 10.43 8.41
CA GLY A 109 -2.84 9.02 8.02
C GLY A 109 -1.69 8.51 7.16
N PHE A 110 -1.21 7.29 7.46
CA PHE A 110 -0.22 6.58 6.66
C PHE A 110 -0.68 5.14 6.44
N ALA A 111 -0.89 4.73 5.21
CA ALA A 111 -1.34 3.39 4.86
C ALA A 111 -0.36 2.69 3.93
N MET A 112 0.11 1.50 4.28
CA MET A 112 1.08 0.77 3.46
C MET A 112 0.71 -0.69 3.19
N VAL A 113 1.17 -1.20 2.05
CA VAL A 113 1.08 -2.62 1.71
C VAL A 113 2.34 -3.34 2.20
N SER A 114 2.13 -4.31 3.07
CA SER A 114 3.14 -5.24 3.57
C SER A 114 2.85 -6.66 3.06
N SER A 115 3.07 -7.69 3.88
CA SER A 115 2.81 -9.08 3.54
C SER A 115 2.39 -9.89 4.76
N VAL A 116 1.49 -10.84 4.59
CA VAL A 116 1.23 -11.86 5.62
C VAL A 116 2.53 -12.59 5.94
N GLY A 117 2.78 -12.83 7.22
CA GLY A 117 4.02 -13.47 7.69
C GLY A 117 5.23 -12.54 7.77
N ALA A 118 5.06 -11.22 7.57
CA ALA A 118 6.10 -10.23 7.86
C ALA A 118 6.56 -10.35 9.31
N ASP A 119 7.87 -10.58 9.50
CA ASP A 119 8.50 -10.80 10.80
C ASP A 119 9.95 -10.34 10.76
N PRO A 120 10.35 -9.34 11.55
CA PRO A 120 11.72 -8.81 11.57
C PRO A 120 12.77 -9.85 12.01
N ASN A 121 12.33 -10.89 12.72
CA ASN A 121 13.17 -11.97 13.21
C ASN A 121 13.25 -13.17 12.26
N ASN A 122 12.61 -13.12 11.10
CA ASN A 122 12.61 -14.21 10.13
C ASN A 122 13.98 -14.37 9.47
N ASN A 123 14.77 -15.35 9.93
CA ASN A 123 16.10 -15.61 9.37
C ASN A 123 16.07 -16.51 8.13
N ASN A 124 14.95 -17.15 7.83
CA ASN A 124 14.83 -18.11 6.72
C ASN A 124 14.30 -17.46 5.43
N ASN A 125 13.66 -16.29 5.52
CA ASN A 125 13.05 -15.63 4.37
C ASN A 125 13.39 -14.13 4.38
N PHE A 126 14.29 -13.73 3.48
CA PHE A 126 14.74 -12.34 3.33
C PHE A 126 13.56 -11.36 3.09
N TYR A 127 12.60 -11.75 2.24
CA TYR A 127 11.45 -10.90 1.93
C TYR A 127 10.57 -10.63 3.16
N LEU A 128 10.20 -11.70 3.88
CA LEU A 128 9.37 -11.57 5.08
C LEU A 128 10.11 -10.82 6.20
N LYS A 129 11.42 -11.04 6.35
CA LYS A 129 12.25 -10.26 7.25
C LYS A 129 12.26 -8.78 6.88
N LEU A 130 12.50 -8.47 5.62
CA LEU A 130 12.54 -7.08 5.16
C LEU A 130 11.19 -6.39 5.39
N LYS A 131 10.06 -7.05 5.08
CA LYS A 131 8.73 -6.50 5.36
C LYS A 131 8.52 -6.25 6.86
N GLY A 132 8.91 -7.18 7.72
CA GLY A 132 8.81 -7.00 9.18
C GLY A 132 9.66 -5.82 9.68
N VAL A 133 10.91 -5.71 9.24
CA VAL A 133 11.79 -4.59 9.60
C VAL A 133 11.23 -3.25 9.07
N THR A 134 10.62 -3.25 7.88
CA THR A 134 9.97 -2.05 7.32
C THR A 134 8.78 -1.62 8.16
N GLU A 135 7.92 -2.56 8.56
CA GLU A 135 6.77 -2.29 9.43
C GLU A 135 7.19 -1.66 10.77
N GLU A 136 8.23 -2.22 11.42
CA GLU A 136 8.77 -1.65 12.65
C GLU A 136 9.34 -0.24 12.46
N ALA A 137 10.09 -0.02 11.37
CA ALA A 137 10.67 1.28 11.08
C ALA A 137 9.59 2.33 10.82
N VAL A 138 8.55 2.00 10.04
CA VAL A 138 7.40 2.88 9.78
C VAL A 138 6.62 3.16 11.08
N ALA A 139 6.39 2.15 11.91
CA ALA A 139 5.68 2.31 13.18
C ALA A 139 6.41 3.26 14.15
N LYS A 140 7.74 3.28 14.14
CA LYS A 140 8.58 4.17 14.96
C LYS A 140 8.46 5.65 14.57
N GLU A 141 8.01 5.98 13.37
CA GLU A 141 7.82 7.36 12.93
C GLU A 141 6.58 8.03 13.56
N MET A 142 5.73 7.24 14.24
CA MET A 142 4.60 7.71 15.05
C MET A 142 3.60 8.60 14.29
N VAL A 143 3.35 8.33 13.01
CA VAL A 143 2.25 8.98 12.29
C VAL A 143 0.95 8.64 13.02
N PRO A 144 0.07 9.62 13.32
CA PRO A 144 -1.08 9.42 14.21
C PRO A 144 -1.97 8.22 13.87
N GLN A 145 -2.21 7.96 12.60
CA GLN A 145 -2.93 6.79 12.11
C GLN A 145 -2.00 6.01 11.18
N THR A 146 -1.49 4.87 11.61
CA THR A 146 -0.61 4.00 10.80
C THR A 146 -1.32 2.69 10.49
N LEU A 147 -1.58 2.43 9.21
CA LEU A 147 -2.36 1.31 8.71
C LEU A 147 -1.48 0.38 7.88
N ILE A 148 -1.22 -0.82 8.36
CA ILE A 148 -0.33 -1.80 7.74
C ILE A 148 -1.17 -2.97 7.22
N PHE A 149 -1.25 -3.09 5.90
CA PHE A 149 -2.01 -4.16 5.25
C PHE A 149 -1.08 -5.32 4.89
N ARG A 150 -1.39 -6.49 5.42
CA ARG A 150 -0.66 -7.75 5.23
C ARG A 150 -1.46 -8.72 4.34
N PRO A 151 -1.60 -8.44 3.04
CA PRO A 151 -2.24 -9.40 2.13
C PRO A 151 -1.38 -10.65 2.02
N SER A 152 -2.05 -11.77 1.66
CA SER A 152 -1.37 -12.98 1.20
C SER A 152 -1.21 -12.91 -0.32
N LEU A 153 -1.85 -13.83 -1.03
CA LEU A 153 -1.87 -13.86 -2.49
C LEU A 153 -2.78 -12.75 -3.04
N LEU A 154 -2.24 -11.89 -3.89
CA LEU A 154 -3.01 -10.90 -4.63
C LEU A 154 -3.58 -11.52 -5.90
N LEU A 155 -4.91 -11.52 -6.02
CA LEU A 155 -5.65 -12.02 -7.17
C LEU A 155 -6.08 -10.81 -8.02
N GLY A 156 -5.69 -10.78 -9.30
CA GLY A 156 -6.08 -9.72 -10.22
C GLY A 156 -5.46 -9.91 -11.59
N GLU A 157 -6.17 -9.46 -12.63
CA GLU A 157 -5.66 -9.45 -13.99
C GLU A 157 -4.77 -8.23 -14.22
N ARG A 158 -3.56 -8.43 -14.71
CA ARG A 158 -2.71 -7.35 -15.18
C ARG A 158 -3.13 -6.96 -16.60
N LYS A 159 -3.63 -5.74 -16.77
CA LYS A 159 -3.95 -5.17 -18.10
C LYS A 159 -2.72 -4.94 -19.00
N GLU A 160 -1.51 -5.04 -18.48
CA GLU A 160 -0.29 -4.86 -19.29
C GLU A 160 0.71 -6.00 -19.13
N LYS A 161 1.02 -6.64 -20.25
CA LYS A 161 2.10 -7.63 -20.44
C LYS A 161 3.53 -7.08 -20.23
N ARG A 162 3.69 -5.80 -19.80
CA ARG A 162 4.99 -5.11 -19.77
C ARG A 162 5.86 -5.42 -18.54
N PHE A 163 5.35 -6.07 -17.52
CA PHE A 163 6.17 -6.52 -16.38
C PHE A 163 6.12 -8.04 -16.32
N GLY A 164 7.07 -8.64 -17.06
CA GLY A 164 7.17 -10.04 -17.34
C GLY A 164 6.98 -10.98 -16.13
N GLU A 165 6.49 -12.11 -16.46
CA GLU A 165 6.55 -13.48 -15.93
C GLU A 165 7.11 -13.78 -14.51
N GLY A 166 7.69 -12.83 -13.78
CA GLY A 166 8.40 -13.04 -12.52
C GLY A 166 7.59 -12.93 -11.24
N ILE A 167 6.36 -12.41 -11.27
CA ILE A 167 5.53 -12.27 -10.04
C ILE A 167 4.66 -13.50 -9.81
N ALA A 168 4.38 -14.29 -10.85
CA ALA A 168 3.61 -15.53 -10.73
C ALA A 168 4.28 -16.60 -9.83
N GLN A 169 5.60 -16.54 -9.65
CA GLN A 169 6.35 -17.54 -8.86
C GLN A 169 6.31 -17.29 -7.34
N PHE A 170 5.91 -16.10 -6.86
CA PHE A 170 5.69 -15.87 -5.43
C PHE A 170 4.28 -16.27 -4.95
N PHE A 171 3.42 -16.64 -5.88
CA PHE A 171 2.05 -17.00 -5.58
C PHE A 171 1.93 -18.53 -5.55
N MET A 172 1.95 -19.09 -4.34
CA MET A 172 1.51 -20.47 -4.14
C MET A 172 0.13 -20.66 -4.79
N PRO A 173 -0.14 -21.78 -5.48
CA PRO A 173 -1.44 -22.02 -6.06
C PRO A 173 -2.53 -21.82 -5.01
N ALA A 174 -3.57 -21.08 -5.40
CA ALA A 174 -4.68 -20.71 -4.52
C ALA A 174 -5.42 -21.99 -4.06
N VAL A 175 -5.01 -22.53 -2.93
CA VAL A 175 -5.78 -23.53 -2.19
C VAL A 175 -6.81 -22.76 -1.36
N ASN A 176 -7.79 -22.14 -2.05
CA ASN A 176 -8.73 -21.21 -1.41
C ASN A 176 -9.93 -21.87 -0.72
N PHE A 177 -10.17 -23.17 -0.90
CA PHE A 177 -11.50 -23.69 -0.59
C PHE A 177 -11.66 -24.36 0.79
N LEU A 178 -10.58 -24.75 1.47
CA LEU A 178 -10.69 -25.53 2.73
C LEU A 178 -9.64 -25.14 3.79
N LEU A 179 -9.28 -23.85 3.90
CA LEU A 179 -8.39 -23.47 4.98
C LEU A 179 -9.17 -23.38 6.30
N PRO A 180 -8.73 -24.08 7.36
CA PRO A 180 -9.31 -23.95 8.69
C PRO A 180 -9.25 -22.50 9.18
N ALA A 181 -10.11 -22.12 10.13
CA ALA A 181 -10.22 -20.75 10.63
C ALA A 181 -8.88 -20.14 11.03
N SER A 182 -7.96 -20.93 11.59
CA SER A 182 -6.59 -20.52 11.96
C SER A 182 -5.70 -20.13 10.77
N LYS A 183 -6.05 -20.55 9.55
CA LYS A 183 -5.28 -20.27 8.31
C LYS A 183 -5.96 -19.28 7.37
N GLN A 184 -7.08 -18.69 7.77
CA GLN A 184 -7.82 -17.72 6.92
C GLN A 184 -6.97 -16.53 6.48
N LYS A 185 -5.99 -16.12 7.26
CA LYS A 185 -5.05 -15.03 6.91
C LYS A 185 -4.25 -15.28 5.61
N TYR A 186 -4.17 -16.54 5.17
CA TYR A 186 -3.47 -16.93 3.93
C TYR A 186 -4.40 -17.02 2.70
N LYS A 187 -5.69 -16.71 2.82
CA LYS A 187 -6.59 -16.63 1.67
C LYS A 187 -6.16 -15.54 0.71
N GLY A 188 -6.21 -15.84 -0.58
CA GLY A 188 -5.99 -14.83 -1.62
C GLY A 188 -7.04 -13.73 -1.58
N ILE A 189 -6.64 -12.51 -1.88
CA ILE A 189 -7.51 -11.34 -1.92
C ILE A 189 -7.47 -10.70 -3.31
N LYS A 190 -8.63 -10.27 -3.83
CA LYS A 190 -8.67 -9.47 -5.05
C LYS A 190 -8.00 -8.12 -4.80
N VAL A 191 -7.25 -7.67 -5.79
CA VAL A 191 -6.50 -6.41 -5.70
C VAL A 191 -7.45 -5.22 -5.49
N GLU A 192 -8.60 -5.25 -6.15
CA GLU A 192 -9.67 -4.26 -6.02
C GLU A 192 -10.18 -4.18 -4.58
N ASP A 193 -10.39 -5.35 -3.95
CA ASP A 193 -10.87 -5.46 -2.58
C ASP A 193 -9.83 -4.92 -1.59
N LEU A 194 -8.55 -5.24 -1.79
CA LEU A 194 -7.47 -4.69 -0.97
C LEU A 194 -7.42 -3.16 -1.09
N ALA A 195 -7.43 -2.62 -2.31
CA ALA A 195 -7.41 -1.19 -2.56
C ALA A 195 -8.61 -0.48 -1.90
N LYS A 196 -9.83 -1.04 -2.07
CA LYS A 196 -11.05 -0.53 -1.45
C LYS A 196 -10.97 -0.53 0.08
N ALA A 197 -10.47 -1.62 0.66
CA ALA A 197 -10.28 -1.72 2.11
C ALA A 197 -9.26 -0.69 2.63
N MET A 198 -8.17 -0.45 1.90
CA MET A 198 -7.15 0.56 2.27
C MET A 198 -7.75 1.95 2.31
N VAL A 199 -8.51 2.36 1.28
CA VAL A 199 -9.16 3.68 1.24
C VAL A 199 -10.21 3.81 2.34
N LEU A 200 -11.07 2.80 2.53
CA LEU A 200 -12.10 2.81 3.58
C LEU A 200 -11.49 2.84 4.99
N ALA A 201 -10.41 2.10 5.23
CA ALA A 201 -9.75 2.09 6.53
C ALA A 201 -9.13 3.46 6.85
N ALA A 202 -8.50 4.11 5.87
CA ALA A 202 -7.91 5.43 6.04
C ALA A 202 -8.95 6.48 6.49
N GLN A 203 -10.19 6.35 6.02
CA GLN A 203 -11.29 7.25 6.37
C GLN A 203 -11.96 6.95 7.72
N LYS A 204 -11.88 5.70 8.21
CA LYS A 204 -12.75 5.22 9.31
C LYS A 204 -12.01 4.68 10.52
N THR A 205 -10.73 4.33 10.40
CA THR A 205 -9.96 3.76 11.49
C THR A 205 -9.47 4.88 12.42
N PRO A 206 -9.55 4.73 13.74
CA PRO A 206 -9.04 5.72 14.67
C PRO A 206 -7.51 5.80 14.67
N LYS A 207 -6.96 6.79 15.38
CA LYS A 207 -5.51 6.89 15.63
C LYS A 207 -4.95 5.59 16.21
N GLY A 208 -3.69 5.33 15.94
CA GLY A 208 -2.97 4.14 16.40
C GLY A 208 -2.32 3.38 15.25
N ILE A 209 -1.63 2.30 15.60
CA ILE A 209 -1.01 1.39 14.65
C ILE A 209 -1.93 0.19 14.50
N HIS A 210 -2.38 -0.06 13.27
CA HIS A 210 -3.35 -1.12 12.96
C HIS A 210 -2.80 -2.06 11.88
N PHE A 211 -2.90 -3.37 12.17
CA PHE A 211 -2.52 -4.42 11.22
C PHE A 211 -3.75 -5.10 10.66
N PHE A 212 -3.81 -5.20 9.32
CA PHE A 212 -4.93 -5.76 8.57
C PHE A 212 -4.48 -7.00 7.79
N GLU A 213 -4.79 -8.18 8.29
CA GLU A 213 -4.73 -9.45 7.57
C GLU A 213 -6.08 -9.75 6.92
N TYR A 214 -6.19 -10.77 6.07
CA TYR A 214 -7.39 -11.12 5.30
C TYR A 214 -8.71 -10.99 6.08
N PRO A 215 -8.89 -11.56 7.29
CA PRO A 215 -10.17 -11.46 8.00
C PRO A 215 -10.59 -10.03 8.31
N LYS A 216 -9.66 -9.20 8.80
CA LYS A 216 -9.92 -7.78 9.09
C LYS A 216 -10.16 -6.95 7.83
N ILE A 217 -9.48 -7.28 6.73
CA ILE A 217 -9.70 -6.62 5.44
C ILE A 217 -11.14 -6.88 4.96
N MET A 218 -11.60 -8.13 5.04
CA MET A 218 -12.97 -8.49 4.67
C MET A 218 -14.02 -7.87 5.60
N GLU A 219 -13.73 -7.73 6.89
CA GLU A 219 -14.60 -7.03 7.84
C GLU A 219 -14.83 -5.55 7.47
N ILE A 220 -13.78 -4.85 7.01
CA ILE A 220 -13.89 -3.45 6.54
C ILE A 220 -14.84 -3.37 5.35
N LEU A 221 -14.73 -4.29 4.40
CA LEU A 221 -15.56 -4.32 3.20
C LEU A 221 -17.02 -4.61 3.52
N ASN A 222 -17.28 -5.60 4.38
CA ASN A 222 -18.65 -6.02 4.74
C ASN A 222 -19.40 -4.95 5.57
N ARG A 223 -18.70 -4.16 6.40
CA ARG A 223 -19.31 -3.06 7.16
C ARG A 223 -19.90 -1.96 6.27
N LYS A 224 -19.44 -1.82 5.03
CA LYS A 224 -20.02 -0.87 4.08
C LYS A 224 -21.32 -1.40 3.48
N GLU A 225 -21.34 -2.65 3.05
CA GLU A 225 -22.54 -3.26 2.42
C GLU A 225 -23.76 -3.26 3.34
N THR A 226 -23.56 -3.45 4.65
CA THR A 226 -24.66 -3.39 5.63
C THR A 226 -25.18 -2.00 5.92
N LYS A 227 -24.45 -0.92 5.61
CA LYS A 227 -24.93 0.46 5.74
C LYS A 227 -25.66 0.95 4.48
N ASP A 228 -25.14 0.55 3.31
CA ASP A 228 -25.73 0.93 2.02
C ASP A 228 -27.06 0.15 1.76
N ALA A 229 -27.25 -1.02 2.42
CA ALA A 229 -28.49 -1.81 2.36
C ALA A 229 -29.60 -1.32 3.33
N LYS A 230 -29.33 -0.34 4.19
CA LYS A 230 -30.28 0.22 5.18
C LYS A 230 -30.73 1.66 4.86
N ASN A 231 -30.28 2.24 3.77
CA ASN A 231 -30.69 3.51 3.20
C ASN A 231 -31.42 3.28 1.88
#